data_d0e84166673c0e5a9849a0ca00e7b719
#
_entry.id   d0e84166673c0e5a9849a0ca00e7b719
#
_cell.length_a   1.000
_cell.length_b   1.000
_cell.length_c   1.000
_cell.angle_alpha   90.00
_cell.angle_beta   90.00
_cell.angle_gamma   90.00
#
_symmetry.space_group_name_H-M   'P 1'
#
loop_
_entity.id
_entity.type
_entity.pdbx_description
1 polymer ?
#
loop_
_entity_poly.entity_id
_entity_poly.type
_entity_poly.pdbx_seq_one_letter_code
_entity_poly.pdbx_strand_id
1 'polypeptide(L)'
;MSSIYIQYHKTKIGELILGSFENKLCLLDFKYRRMRSAVDNRITKELNTKYLEKDNDVLAETKKQINEYLNGTRIKFDVPILMVGSDFQRQVWNELLKVKYGETATYLDISKRIDNPKAVRAAASANGANAIALIVPCHRIIESNGGLGGFGGGLTVKKRLLNIEIKNTILNDEEKYEFIGQKSTKHNHRFITAVKTTGIYCLPSCSARKPN
;
A
#
# COMPACT_ATOMS: atom_id res chain seq x y z
N MET A 1 1.64 32.96 -5.03
CA MET A 1 1.57 31.62 -5.67
C MET A 1 1.61 30.58 -4.55
N SER A 2 0.74 29.60 -4.61
CA SER A 2 0.73 28.51 -3.60
C SER A 2 1.98 27.65 -3.79
N SER A 3 2.69 27.30 -2.71
CA SER A 3 3.83 26.38 -2.73
C SER A 3 3.43 25.02 -2.19
N ILE A 4 4.14 23.95 -2.59
CA ILE A 4 4.01 22.67 -1.93
C ILE A 4 4.84 22.72 -0.65
N TYR A 5 4.19 22.73 0.52
CA TYR A 5 4.90 22.66 1.79
C TYR A 5 5.39 21.25 2.04
N ILE A 6 6.67 21.08 2.35
CA ILE A 6 7.27 19.78 2.61
C ILE A 6 7.85 19.69 4.01
N GLN A 7 7.82 18.47 4.56
CA GLN A 7 8.45 18.08 5.81
C GLN A 7 9.04 16.67 5.70
N TYR A 8 10.07 16.42 6.48
CA TYR A 8 10.65 15.10 6.65
C TYR A 8 10.16 14.46 7.95
N HIS A 9 9.98 13.15 7.95
CA HIS A 9 9.53 12.40 9.11
C HIS A 9 10.32 11.10 9.27
N LYS A 10 11.12 11.01 10.31
CA LYS A 10 11.86 9.78 10.66
C LYS A 10 10.91 8.79 11.31
N THR A 11 10.87 7.58 10.79
CA THR A 11 9.99 6.51 11.26
C THR A 11 10.75 5.20 11.40
N LYS A 12 10.12 4.20 12.03
CA LYS A 12 10.68 2.84 12.15
C LYS A 12 10.78 2.08 10.81
N ILE A 13 10.19 2.61 9.73
CA ILE A 13 10.30 2.04 8.38
C ILE A 13 11.22 2.86 7.46
N GLY A 14 11.86 3.91 7.97
CA GLY A 14 12.75 4.81 7.27
C GLY A 14 12.31 6.27 7.32
N GLU A 15 13.08 7.12 6.68
CA GLU A 15 12.78 8.54 6.57
C GLU A 15 11.83 8.80 5.41
N LEU A 16 10.70 9.44 5.72
CA LEU A 16 9.66 9.82 4.77
C LEU A 16 9.75 11.30 4.44
N ILE A 17 9.35 11.67 3.23
CA ILE A 17 9.06 13.05 2.84
C ILE A 17 7.55 13.18 2.66
N LEU A 18 6.98 14.21 3.25
CA LEU A 18 5.57 14.57 3.14
C LEU A 18 5.46 15.88 2.40
N GLY A 19 4.44 16.05 1.59
CA GLY A 19 4.17 17.30 0.88
C GLY A 19 2.68 17.59 0.81
N SER A 20 2.30 18.83 1.12
CA SER A 20 0.92 19.30 1.02
C SER A 20 0.81 20.50 0.09
N PHE A 21 -0.27 20.55 -0.66
CA PHE A 21 -0.65 21.64 -1.54
C PHE A 21 -2.15 21.94 -1.35
N GLU A 22 -2.47 23.22 -1.10
CA GLU A 22 -3.86 23.68 -0.88
C GLU A 22 -4.62 22.80 0.13
N ASN A 23 -4.02 22.58 1.29
CA ASN A 23 -4.56 21.80 2.39
C ASN A 23 -4.88 20.32 2.04
N LYS A 24 -4.23 19.76 1.00
CA LYS A 24 -4.30 18.34 0.66
C LYS A 24 -2.91 17.75 0.59
N LEU A 25 -2.76 16.52 1.06
CA LEU A 25 -1.50 15.76 0.95
C LEU A 25 -1.30 15.31 -0.51
N CYS A 26 -0.25 15.77 -1.16
CA CYS A 26 0.10 15.38 -2.54
C CYS A 26 1.37 14.52 -2.61
N LEU A 27 2.08 14.40 -1.50
CA LEU A 27 3.30 13.62 -1.39
C LEU A 27 3.39 12.96 -0.02
N LEU A 28 3.63 11.65 0.00
CA LEU A 28 4.05 10.84 1.13
C LEU A 28 4.86 9.68 0.57
N ASP A 29 6.18 9.75 0.65
CA ASP A 29 7.04 8.77 0.01
C ASP A 29 8.36 8.60 0.78
N PHE A 30 9.13 7.58 0.44
CA PHE A 30 10.44 7.34 1.04
C PHE A 30 11.48 8.30 0.46
N LYS A 31 12.21 9.00 1.32
CA LYS A 31 13.24 9.96 0.93
C LYS A 31 14.29 9.32 0.01
N TYR A 32 14.67 8.07 0.29
CA TYR A 32 15.70 7.31 -0.43
C TYR A 32 15.19 6.49 -1.62
N ARG A 33 13.93 6.67 -2.01
CA ARG A 33 13.36 5.95 -3.15
C ARG A 33 14.15 6.23 -4.42
N ARG A 34 14.51 5.17 -5.17
CA ARG A 34 15.28 5.26 -6.42
C ARG A 34 14.67 6.20 -7.47
N MET A 35 13.34 6.25 -7.56
CA MET A 35 12.61 7.08 -8.53
C MET A 35 12.12 8.41 -7.94
N ARG A 36 12.74 8.88 -6.85
CA ARG A 36 12.31 10.11 -6.15
C ARG A 36 12.22 11.31 -7.07
N SER A 37 13.25 11.59 -7.86
CA SER A 37 13.30 12.73 -8.78
C SER A 37 12.18 12.71 -9.84
N ALA A 38 11.80 11.53 -10.36
CA ALA A 38 10.72 11.41 -11.32
C ALA A 38 9.35 11.75 -10.70
N VAL A 39 9.14 11.36 -9.44
CA VAL A 39 7.92 11.71 -8.69
C VAL A 39 7.87 13.20 -8.41
N ASP A 40 9.00 13.80 -7.94
CA ASP A 40 9.08 15.23 -7.65
C ASP A 40 8.84 16.08 -8.89
N ASN A 41 9.49 15.74 -10.00
CA ASN A 41 9.32 16.45 -11.28
C ASN A 41 7.89 16.40 -11.76
N ARG A 42 7.20 15.25 -11.63
CA ARG A 42 5.79 15.15 -11.98
C ARG A 42 4.93 16.09 -11.14
N ILE A 43 5.07 16.01 -9.81
CA ILE A 43 4.24 16.79 -8.89
C ILE A 43 4.46 18.30 -9.10
N THR A 44 5.72 18.75 -9.14
CA THR A 44 6.04 20.17 -9.29
C THR A 44 5.63 20.73 -10.65
N LYS A 45 5.74 19.91 -11.71
CA LYS A 45 5.30 20.29 -13.06
C LYS A 45 3.78 20.39 -13.18
N GLU A 46 3.05 19.39 -12.71
CA GLU A 46 1.58 19.35 -12.80
C GLU A 46 0.91 20.41 -11.92
N LEU A 47 1.47 20.71 -10.76
CA LEU A 47 0.99 21.76 -9.85
C LEU A 47 1.59 23.14 -10.18
N ASN A 48 2.48 23.22 -11.16
CA ASN A 48 3.18 24.44 -11.59
C ASN A 48 3.77 25.24 -10.40
N THR A 49 4.45 24.55 -9.47
CA THR A 49 4.99 25.16 -8.25
C THR A 49 6.23 24.42 -7.74
N LYS A 50 6.83 24.95 -6.66
CA LYS A 50 8.05 24.42 -6.06
C LYS A 50 7.80 23.96 -4.62
N TYR A 51 8.70 23.11 -4.13
CA TYR A 51 8.75 22.73 -2.74
C TYR A 51 9.26 23.89 -1.87
N LEU A 52 8.61 24.07 -0.72
CA LEU A 52 9.05 24.98 0.34
C LEU A 52 9.02 24.20 1.66
N GLU A 53 10.13 24.15 2.38
CA GLU A 53 10.18 23.49 3.68
C GLU A 53 9.44 24.35 4.72
N LYS A 54 8.23 23.94 5.05
CA LYS A 54 7.33 24.60 5.99
C LYS A 54 6.33 23.58 6.51
N ASP A 55 5.97 23.65 7.79
CA ASP A 55 4.92 22.81 8.37
C ASP A 55 3.52 23.42 8.19
N ASN A 56 2.51 22.58 8.27
CA ASN A 56 1.09 22.96 8.35
C ASN A 56 0.27 21.83 8.98
N ASP A 57 -1.01 22.11 9.24
CA ASP A 57 -1.90 21.19 9.93
C ASP A 57 -2.04 19.83 9.21
N VAL A 58 -2.09 19.83 7.87
CA VAL A 58 -2.17 18.59 7.07
C VAL A 58 -0.93 17.72 7.25
N LEU A 59 0.26 18.33 7.25
CA LEU A 59 1.53 17.60 7.45
C LEU A 59 1.66 17.11 8.90
N ALA A 60 1.27 17.93 9.87
CA ALA A 60 1.28 17.55 11.29
C ALA A 60 0.33 16.38 11.56
N GLU A 61 -0.91 16.45 11.07
CA GLU A 61 -1.88 15.35 11.22
C GLU A 61 -1.43 14.09 10.47
N THR A 62 -0.84 14.24 9.27
CA THR A 62 -0.29 13.10 8.52
C THR A 62 0.80 12.38 9.31
N LYS A 63 1.75 13.11 9.93
CA LYS A 63 2.81 12.54 10.78
C LYS A 63 2.21 11.74 11.95
N LYS A 64 1.20 12.30 12.62
CA LYS A 64 0.50 11.64 13.71
C LYS A 64 -0.17 10.34 13.24
N GLN A 65 -0.95 10.39 12.16
CA GLN A 65 -1.64 9.21 11.62
C GLN A 65 -0.67 8.13 11.13
N ILE A 66 0.48 8.50 10.55
CA ILE A 66 1.54 7.54 10.19
C ILE A 66 2.06 6.82 11.44
N ASN A 67 2.34 7.53 12.53
CA ASN A 67 2.82 6.92 13.77
C ASN A 67 1.79 5.96 14.37
N GLU A 68 0.52 6.36 14.39
CA GLU A 68 -0.59 5.50 14.85
C GLU A 68 -0.70 4.23 13.97
N TYR A 69 -0.67 4.38 12.64
CA TYR A 69 -0.70 3.26 11.70
C TYR A 69 0.48 2.30 11.91
N LEU A 70 1.68 2.83 12.01
CA LEU A 70 2.87 2.01 12.23
C LEU A 70 2.85 1.32 13.60
N ASN A 71 2.20 1.88 14.61
CA ASN A 71 2.00 1.26 15.92
C ASN A 71 0.81 0.29 15.96
N GLY A 72 0.03 0.21 14.88
CA GLY A 72 -1.12 -0.68 14.78
C GLY A 72 -2.40 -0.17 15.44
N THR A 73 -2.43 1.09 15.85
CA THR A 73 -3.61 1.71 16.49
C THR A 73 -4.53 2.41 15.49
N ARG A 74 -4.12 2.51 14.23
CA ARG A 74 -4.90 3.08 13.13
C ARG A 74 -4.96 2.13 11.95
N ILE A 75 -6.15 1.94 11.38
CA ILE A 75 -6.38 1.11 10.19
C ILE A 75 -6.79 1.93 8.95
N LYS A 76 -7.22 3.18 9.15
CA LYS A 76 -7.70 4.07 8.09
C LYS A 76 -7.11 5.48 8.26
N PHE A 77 -6.72 6.08 7.16
CA PHE A 77 -6.27 7.47 7.11
C PHE A 77 -7.42 8.40 6.74
N ASP A 78 -7.48 9.57 7.41
CA ASP A 78 -8.54 10.57 7.23
C ASP A 78 -8.01 11.88 6.63
N VAL A 79 -6.72 11.92 6.26
CA VAL A 79 -6.09 13.08 5.65
C VAL A 79 -6.61 13.29 4.23
N PRO A 80 -7.03 14.51 3.85
CA PRO A 80 -7.41 14.80 2.47
C PRO A 80 -6.21 14.65 1.53
N ILE A 81 -6.38 13.93 0.43
CA ILE A 81 -5.30 13.66 -0.53
C ILE A 81 -5.56 14.32 -1.88
N LEU A 82 -4.46 14.66 -2.57
CA LEU A 82 -4.43 15.14 -3.95
C LEU A 82 -3.55 14.20 -4.77
N MET A 83 -4.15 13.35 -5.57
CA MET A 83 -3.43 12.41 -6.43
C MET A 83 -2.98 13.11 -7.73
N VAL A 84 -1.71 13.45 -7.81
CA VAL A 84 -1.08 14.11 -8.97
C VAL A 84 -0.53 13.06 -9.93
N GLY A 85 -1.09 12.97 -11.15
CA GLY A 85 -0.72 11.98 -12.16
C GLY A 85 -1.73 11.86 -13.30
N SER A 86 -1.44 11.05 -14.31
CA SER A 86 -2.32 10.82 -15.45
C SER A 86 -3.65 10.19 -15.06
N ASP A 87 -4.67 10.28 -15.94
CA ASP A 87 -5.98 9.67 -15.72
C ASP A 87 -5.86 8.17 -15.45
N PHE A 88 -5.04 7.46 -16.22
CA PHE A 88 -4.79 6.04 -16.00
C PHE A 88 -4.16 5.77 -14.63
N GLN A 89 -3.19 6.57 -14.19
CA GLN A 89 -2.59 6.43 -12.88
C GLN A 89 -3.62 6.66 -11.78
N ARG A 90 -4.42 7.72 -11.88
CA ARG A 90 -5.50 8.00 -10.91
C ARG A 90 -6.54 6.88 -10.86
N GLN A 91 -6.91 6.31 -12.01
CA GLN A 91 -7.81 5.17 -12.08
C GLN A 91 -7.23 3.97 -11.32
N VAL A 92 -5.98 3.61 -11.57
CA VAL A 92 -5.29 2.55 -10.82
C VAL A 92 -5.26 2.86 -9.32
N TRP A 93 -4.83 4.06 -8.91
CA TRP A 93 -4.72 4.43 -7.49
C TRP A 93 -6.07 4.42 -6.77
N ASN A 94 -7.16 4.77 -7.44
CA ASN A 94 -8.52 4.63 -6.90
C ASN A 94 -8.86 3.17 -6.62
N GLU A 95 -8.43 2.23 -7.46
CA GLU A 95 -8.64 0.79 -7.20
C GLU A 95 -7.73 0.28 -6.06
N LEU A 96 -6.52 0.85 -5.90
CA LEU A 96 -5.69 0.53 -4.74
C LEU A 96 -6.38 0.91 -3.43
N LEU A 97 -7.04 2.08 -3.35
CA LEU A 97 -7.76 2.53 -2.16
C LEU A 97 -8.89 1.59 -1.73
N LYS A 98 -9.41 0.76 -2.64
CA LYS A 98 -10.46 -0.23 -2.35
C LYS A 98 -9.89 -1.53 -1.75
N VAL A 99 -8.57 -1.74 -1.77
CA VAL A 99 -7.94 -2.90 -1.13
C VAL A 99 -7.92 -2.66 0.38
N LYS A 100 -8.65 -3.47 1.13
CA LYS A 100 -8.84 -3.29 2.57
C LYS A 100 -7.56 -3.53 3.36
N TYR A 101 -7.50 -2.96 4.56
CA TYR A 101 -6.45 -3.20 5.54
C TYR A 101 -6.33 -4.71 5.85
N GLY A 102 -5.09 -5.23 5.84
CA GLY A 102 -4.82 -6.65 6.04
C GLY A 102 -5.15 -7.56 4.86
N GLU A 103 -5.65 -7.01 3.75
CA GLU A 103 -5.87 -7.75 2.50
C GLU A 103 -4.79 -7.43 1.47
N THR A 104 -4.63 -8.33 0.50
CA THR A 104 -3.79 -8.09 -0.68
C THR A 104 -4.60 -8.30 -1.95
N ALA A 105 -4.13 -7.70 -3.04
CA ALA A 105 -4.61 -7.95 -4.39
C ALA A 105 -3.42 -8.13 -5.32
N THR A 106 -3.64 -8.74 -6.48
CA THR A 106 -2.60 -8.86 -7.50
C THR A 106 -2.68 -7.72 -8.52
N TYR A 107 -1.60 -7.48 -9.26
CA TYR A 107 -1.63 -6.56 -10.40
C TYR A 107 -2.70 -6.93 -11.43
N LEU A 108 -2.97 -8.23 -11.60
CA LEU A 108 -4.03 -8.73 -12.47
C LEU A 108 -5.42 -8.36 -11.93
N ASP A 109 -5.63 -8.46 -10.61
CA ASP A 109 -6.91 -8.05 -10.00
C ASP A 109 -7.18 -6.57 -10.21
N ILE A 110 -6.16 -5.72 -10.01
CA ILE A 110 -6.28 -4.29 -10.30
C ILE A 110 -6.58 -4.02 -11.77
N SER A 111 -5.88 -4.72 -12.69
CA SER A 111 -6.14 -4.60 -14.13
C SER A 111 -7.56 -4.98 -14.53
N LYS A 112 -8.12 -6.01 -13.91
CA LYS A 112 -9.52 -6.41 -14.09
C LYS A 112 -10.49 -5.36 -13.56
N ARG A 113 -10.21 -4.76 -12.39
CA ARG A 113 -11.07 -3.74 -11.76
C ARG A 113 -11.14 -2.44 -12.56
N ILE A 114 -10.11 -2.14 -13.36
CA ILE A 114 -10.11 -0.99 -14.30
C ILE A 114 -10.61 -1.39 -15.70
N ASP A 115 -11.30 -2.52 -15.83
CA ASP A 115 -11.85 -3.04 -17.09
C ASP A 115 -10.80 -3.23 -18.20
N ASN A 116 -9.54 -3.42 -17.83
CA ASN A 116 -8.44 -3.63 -18.78
C ASN A 116 -7.50 -4.77 -18.32
N PRO A 117 -7.93 -6.05 -18.41
CA PRO A 117 -7.13 -7.19 -17.93
C PRO A 117 -5.78 -7.36 -18.65
N LYS A 118 -5.61 -6.76 -19.83
CA LYS A 118 -4.33 -6.78 -20.57
C LYS A 118 -3.32 -5.75 -20.05
N ALA A 119 -3.75 -4.78 -19.25
CA ALA A 119 -2.92 -3.68 -18.76
C ALA A 119 -2.08 -4.01 -17.52
N VAL A 120 -1.80 -5.28 -17.20
CA VAL A 120 -1.10 -5.71 -15.97
C VAL A 120 0.24 -4.99 -15.76
N ARG A 121 1.06 -4.88 -16.82
CA ARG A 121 2.35 -4.17 -16.75
C ARG A 121 2.17 -2.66 -16.54
N ALA A 122 1.19 -2.06 -17.20
CA ALA A 122 0.88 -0.64 -17.04
C ALA A 122 0.33 -0.35 -15.62
N ALA A 123 -0.53 -1.22 -15.08
CA ALA A 123 -1.01 -1.14 -13.71
C ALA A 123 0.13 -1.28 -12.70
N ALA A 124 1.08 -2.18 -12.93
CA ALA A 124 2.28 -2.31 -12.10
C ALA A 124 3.15 -1.04 -12.15
N SER A 125 3.32 -0.44 -13.32
CA SER A 125 4.02 0.84 -13.48
C SER A 125 3.30 1.97 -12.76
N ALA A 126 1.97 2.08 -12.88
CA ALA A 126 1.15 3.06 -12.17
C ALA A 126 1.20 2.86 -10.66
N ASN A 127 1.14 1.61 -10.16
CA ASN A 127 1.36 1.27 -8.76
C ASN A 127 2.74 1.75 -8.29
N GLY A 128 3.78 1.51 -9.09
CA GLY A 128 5.13 2.00 -8.85
C GLY A 128 5.26 3.52 -8.93
N ALA A 129 4.39 4.25 -9.60
CA ALA A 129 4.40 5.71 -9.70
C ALA A 129 3.65 6.42 -8.55
N ASN A 130 3.02 5.67 -7.63
CA ASN A 130 2.32 6.22 -6.48
C ASN A 130 3.22 7.16 -5.67
N ALA A 131 2.72 8.37 -5.42
CA ALA A 131 3.41 9.41 -4.65
C ALA A 131 2.88 9.54 -3.22
N ILE A 132 1.83 8.80 -2.84
CA ILE A 132 1.18 8.88 -1.52
C ILE A 132 1.19 7.49 -0.90
N ALA A 133 2.40 6.99 -0.62
CA ALA A 133 2.60 5.67 -0.02
C ALA A 133 1.85 5.53 1.31
N LEU A 134 1.54 4.32 1.74
CA LEU A 134 0.75 3.97 2.92
C LEU A 134 -0.74 4.32 2.78
N ILE A 135 -1.10 5.56 2.49
CA ILE A 135 -2.49 6.02 2.33
C ILE A 135 -3.07 5.43 1.05
N VAL A 136 -2.41 5.61 -0.10
CA VAL A 136 -2.70 4.82 -1.30
C VAL A 136 -1.89 3.52 -1.19
N PRO A 137 -2.51 2.38 -0.86
CA PRO A 137 -1.82 1.23 -0.29
C PRO A 137 -1.15 0.34 -1.36
N CYS A 138 -0.22 0.91 -2.12
CA CYS A 138 0.54 0.17 -3.15
C CYS A 138 1.35 -1.02 -2.59
N HIS A 139 1.64 -1.03 -1.28
CA HIS A 139 2.27 -2.16 -0.59
C HIS A 139 1.36 -3.39 -0.48
N ARG A 140 0.03 -3.26 -0.60
CA ARG A 140 -0.93 -4.38 -0.59
C ARG A 140 -1.00 -5.11 -1.94
N ILE A 141 -0.31 -4.62 -2.98
CA ILE A 141 -0.34 -5.26 -4.30
C ILE A 141 0.85 -6.20 -4.45
N ILE A 142 0.56 -7.47 -4.77
CA ILE A 142 1.52 -8.56 -4.89
C ILE A 142 1.47 -9.18 -6.29
N GLU A 143 2.43 -10.05 -6.59
CA GLU A 143 2.45 -10.82 -7.84
C GLU A 143 1.45 -11.99 -7.78
N SER A 144 0.98 -12.44 -8.93
CA SER A 144 0.01 -13.55 -9.01
C SER A 144 0.57 -14.90 -8.53
N ASN A 145 1.89 -15.07 -8.50
CA ASN A 145 2.59 -16.23 -7.95
C ASN A 145 2.81 -16.15 -6.43
N GLY A 146 2.31 -15.08 -5.77
CA GLY A 146 2.48 -14.82 -4.33
C GLY A 146 3.75 -14.06 -3.98
N GLY A 147 4.60 -13.71 -4.94
CA GLY A 147 5.77 -12.85 -4.73
C GLY A 147 5.36 -11.42 -4.34
N LEU A 148 6.19 -10.77 -3.52
CA LEU A 148 5.87 -9.43 -3.03
C LEU A 148 5.81 -8.37 -4.14
N GLY A 149 6.54 -8.56 -5.25
CA GLY A 149 6.70 -7.53 -6.27
C GLY A 149 7.45 -6.29 -5.76
N GLY A 150 7.65 -5.30 -6.64
CA GLY A 150 8.39 -4.08 -6.30
C GLY A 150 7.66 -3.16 -5.30
N PHE A 151 8.45 -2.35 -4.56
CA PHE A 151 7.94 -1.30 -3.66
C PHE A 151 8.93 -0.15 -3.53
N GLY A 152 8.45 1.09 -3.48
CA GLY A 152 9.29 2.30 -3.40
C GLY A 152 10.18 2.37 -2.15
N GLY A 153 9.73 1.83 -1.03
CA GLY A 153 10.51 1.73 0.21
C GLY A 153 11.36 0.45 0.32
N GLY A 154 11.36 -0.43 -0.70
CA GLY A 154 12.06 -1.71 -0.69
C GLY A 154 11.21 -2.85 -0.12
N LEU A 155 11.60 -4.09 -0.45
CA LEU A 155 10.84 -5.30 -0.10
C LEU A 155 10.76 -5.56 1.41
N THR A 156 11.82 -5.24 2.15
CA THR A 156 11.85 -5.37 3.62
C THR A 156 10.78 -4.50 4.27
N VAL A 157 10.63 -3.26 3.81
CA VAL A 157 9.59 -2.34 4.30
C VAL A 157 8.21 -2.83 3.90
N LYS A 158 8.02 -3.27 2.64
CA LYS A 158 6.76 -3.84 2.19
C LYS A 158 6.31 -5.01 3.07
N LYS A 159 7.20 -5.97 3.32
CA LYS A 159 6.94 -7.11 4.21
C LYS A 159 6.58 -6.66 5.61
N ARG A 160 7.27 -5.64 6.14
CA ARG A 160 7.00 -5.09 7.47
C ARG A 160 5.61 -4.46 7.57
N LEU A 161 5.20 -3.69 6.55
CA LEU A 161 3.87 -3.07 6.48
C LEU A 161 2.77 -4.13 6.43
N LEU A 162 2.89 -5.12 5.55
CA LEU A 162 1.95 -6.24 5.47
C LEU A 162 1.85 -6.98 6.81
N ASN A 163 2.98 -7.22 7.48
CA ASN A 163 2.98 -7.89 8.79
C ASN A 163 2.30 -7.04 9.90
N ILE A 164 2.45 -5.71 9.87
CA ILE A 164 1.72 -4.82 10.80
C ILE A 164 0.22 -4.97 10.57
N GLU A 165 -0.21 -4.93 9.32
CA GLU A 165 -1.63 -5.05 8.98
C GLU A 165 -2.23 -6.41 9.35
N ILE A 166 -1.50 -7.50 9.09
CA ILE A 166 -1.93 -8.85 9.44
C ILE A 166 -2.11 -9.01 10.96
N LYS A 167 -1.10 -8.57 11.73
CA LYS A 167 -1.13 -8.71 13.19
C LYS A 167 -2.30 -7.97 13.83
N ASN A 168 -2.72 -6.86 13.23
CA ASN A 168 -3.83 -6.05 13.73
C ASN A 168 -5.19 -6.45 13.16
N THR A 169 -5.22 -7.32 12.17
CA THR A 169 -6.45 -7.94 11.67
C THR A 169 -6.59 -9.30 12.34
N ILE A 170 -7.15 -9.31 13.54
CA ILE A 170 -7.41 -10.55 14.29
C ILE A 170 -8.51 -11.30 13.53
N LEU A 171 -8.13 -12.37 12.84
CA LEU A 171 -9.09 -13.40 12.43
C LEU A 171 -9.25 -14.35 13.60
N ASN A 172 -10.48 -14.59 14.03
CA ASN A 172 -10.76 -15.72 14.91
C ASN A 172 -10.56 -17.05 14.16
N ASP A 173 -10.56 -18.15 14.86
CA ASP A 173 -10.25 -19.45 14.24
C ASP A 173 -11.37 -19.94 13.30
N GLU A 174 -12.61 -19.52 13.50
CA GLU A 174 -13.73 -19.79 12.62
C GLU A 174 -13.56 -19.07 11.27
N GLU A 175 -13.24 -17.78 11.31
CA GLU A 175 -12.95 -17.01 10.08
C GLU A 175 -11.74 -17.57 9.32
N LYS A 176 -10.69 -18.01 10.03
CA LYS A 176 -9.54 -18.69 9.39
C LYS A 176 -9.95 -19.96 8.69
N TYR A 177 -10.80 -20.76 9.36
CA TYR A 177 -11.28 -22.04 8.81
C TYR A 177 -12.11 -21.86 7.53
N GLU A 178 -12.91 -20.80 7.44
CA GLU A 178 -13.66 -20.48 6.22
C GLU A 178 -12.76 -20.25 4.99
N PHE A 179 -11.56 -19.69 5.19
CA PHE A 179 -10.63 -19.41 4.08
C PHE A 179 -9.82 -20.62 3.61
N ILE A 180 -9.77 -21.70 4.39
CA ILE A 180 -9.03 -22.92 4.03
C ILE A 180 -9.72 -23.59 2.83
N GLY A 181 -8.94 -23.87 1.78
CA GLY A 181 -9.42 -24.56 0.58
C GLY A 181 -10.19 -23.70 -0.42
N GLN A 182 -10.23 -22.38 -0.25
CA GLN A 182 -10.91 -21.47 -1.19
C GLN A 182 -10.10 -21.17 -2.47
N LYS A 183 -9.04 -21.85 -2.81
CA LYS A 183 -8.18 -21.62 -4.00
C LYS A 183 -7.80 -20.13 -4.24
N SER A 184 -8.07 -19.25 -3.29
CA SER A 184 -7.77 -17.81 -3.35
C SER A 184 -6.48 -17.51 -2.63
N THR A 185 -5.53 -16.87 -3.31
CA THR A 185 -4.25 -16.45 -2.72
C THR A 185 -4.39 -15.23 -1.79
N LYS A 186 -5.58 -14.64 -1.70
CA LYS A 186 -5.89 -13.42 -0.95
C LYS A 186 -5.46 -13.48 0.52
N HIS A 187 -5.51 -14.66 1.12
CA HIS A 187 -5.23 -14.89 2.54
C HIS A 187 -3.92 -15.64 2.82
N ASN A 188 -3.14 -15.99 1.79
CA ASN A 188 -1.92 -16.79 1.92
C ASN A 188 -0.85 -16.17 2.83
N HIS A 189 -0.88 -14.85 3.02
CA HIS A 189 0.05 -14.12 3.88
C HIS A 189 -0.49 -13.90 5.29
N ARG A 190 -1.75 -14.27 5.57
CA ARG A 190 -2.43 -14.02 6.85
C ARG A 190 -2.20 -15.14 7.87
N PHE A 191 -2.16 -16.38 7.43
CA PHE A 191 -1.92 -17.55 8.29
C PHE A 191 -1.48 -18.77 7.48
N ILE A 192 -0.97 -19.76 8.17
CA ILE A 192 -0.62 -21.08 7.64
C ILE A 192 -1.43 -22.12 8.42
N THR A 193 -2.03 -23.06 7.71
CA THR A 193 -2.71 -24.22 8.34
C THR A 193 -1.69 -25.27 8.63
N ALA A 194 -1.60 -25.72 9.89
CA ALA A 194 -0.79 -26.86 10.32
C ALA A 194 -1.69 -28.05 10.61
N VAL A 195 -1.49 -29.16 9.93
CA VAL A 195 -2.23 -30.40 10.16
C VAL A 195 -1.43 -31.26 11.16
N LYS A 196 -1.89 -31.32 12.43
CA LYS A 196 -1.20 -32.01 13.52
C LYS A 196 -0.89 -33.48 13.23
N THR A 197 -1.82 -34.18 12.57
CA THR A 197 -1.70 -35.61 12.29
C THR A 197 -0.64 -35.97 11.25
N THR A 198 -0.35 -35.03 10.33
CA THR A 198 0.57 -35.28 9.21
C THR A 198 1.84 -34.44 9.27
N GLY A 199 1.89 -33.41 10.13
CA GLY A 199 2.99 -32.45 10.18
C GLY A 199 3.08 -31.54 8.95
N ILE A 200 2.05 -31.53 8.07
CA ILE A 200 2.04 -30.75 6.84
C ILE A 200 1.59 -29.32 7.13
N TYR A 201 2.30 -28.35 6.55
CA TYR A 201 1.95 -26.94 6.56
C TYR A 201 1.43 -26.52 5.20
N CYS A 202 0.22 -25.95 5.16
CA CYS A 202 -0.44 -25.51 3.92
C CYS A 202 -0.78 -24.02 3.95
N LEU A 203 -0.72 -23.38 2.78
CA LEU A 203 -1.30 -22.06 2.60
C LEU A 203 -2.83 -22.15 2.58
N PRO A 204 -3.58 -21.09 2.93
CA PRO A 204 -5.04 -21.07 2.84
C PRO A 204 -5.61 -21.46 1.47
N SER A 205 -4.88 -21.12 0.38
CA SER A 205 -5.24 -21.46 -1.00
C SER A 205 -4.90 -22.89 -1.43
N CYS A 206 -4.33 -23.70 -0.54
CA CYS A 206 -3.96 -25.08 -0.87
C CYS A 206 -5.20 -25.85 -1.35
N SER A 207 -5.06 -26.58 -2.45
CA SER A 207 -6.13 -27.41 -3.04
C SER A 207 -6.37 -28.71 -2.28
N ALA A 208 -5.60 -29.01 -1.26
CA ALA A 208 -5.77 -30.17 -0.40
C ALA A 208 -7.15 -30.13 0.29
N ARG A 209 -7.69 -31.34 0.60
CA ARG A 209 -8.94 -31.47 1.34
C ARG A 209 -8.81 -30.77 2.71
N LYS A 210 -9.86 -30.03 3.10
CA LYS A 210 -9.92 -29.43 4.44
C LYS A 210 -9.71 -30.51 5.50
N PRO A 211 -8.91 -30.24 6.54
CA PRO A 211 -8.88 -31.12 7.69
C PRO A 211 -10.26 -31.13 8.37
N ASN A 212 -10.66 -32.27 8.85
CA ASN A 212 -11.88 -32.43 9.66
C ASN A 212 -11.69 -31.82 11.02
#